data_c8e302c18ad62c368957f49f0024358e
#
_entry.id   c8e302c18ad62c368957f49f0024358e
#
_cell.length_a   1.000
_cell.length_b   1.000
_cell.length_c   1.000
_cell.angle_alpha   90.00
_cell.angle_beta   90.00
_cell.angle_gamma   90.00
#
_symmetry.space_group_name_H-M   'P 1'
#
loop_
_entity.id
_entity.type
_entity.pdbx_description
1 polymer ?
#
loop_
_entity_poly.entity_id
_entity_poly.type
_entity_poly.pdbx_seq_one_letter_code
_entity_poly.pdbx_strand_id
1 'polypeptide(L)'
;MAKIRAIIKRTDEAFGHMTNISPRLENLQKLVGGYIEAVTIRPGLVILCDEEGKLKDYKENMRIPCDYLDDVFYGDIVVLGAEGEEFTDIPIEFAEWKELVKKYKEVEA
;
A
#
# COMPACT_ATOMS: atom_id res chain seq x y z
N MET A 1 20.65 4.53 -7.43
CA MET A 1 19.65 5.03 -6.45
C MET A 1 19.47 4.00 -5.35
N ALA A 2 19.50 4.46 -4.12
CA ALA A 2 19.36 3.57 -2.98
C ALA A 2 17.96 2.99 -2.92
N LYS A 3 17.85 1.73 -2.49
CA LYS A 3 16.56 1.10 -2.27
C LYS A 3 15.94 1.62 -0.98
N ILE A 4 14.63 1.58 -0.92
CA ILE A 4 13.88 1.94 0.28
C ILE A 4 13.19 0.70 0.84
N ARG A 5 12.94 0.73 2.15
CA ARG A 5 12.22 -0.34 2.83
C ARG A 5 10.72 -0.11 2.67
N ALA A 6 10.02 -1.15 2.24
CA ALA A 6 8.58 -1.07 1.96
C ALA A 6 7.93 -2.41 2.21
N ILE A 7 6.61 -2.43 2.24
CA ILE A 7 5.84 -3.67 2.28
C ILE A 7 5.19 -3.86 0.92
N ILE A 8 5.33 -5.06 0.36
CA ILE A 8 4.55 -5.47 -0.79
C ILE A 8 3.46 -6.41 -0.26
N LYS A 9 2.22 -6.10 -0.56
CA LYS A 9 1.10 -6.94 -0.14
C LYS A 9 0.30 -7.35 -1.37
N ARG A 10 0.36 -8.63 -1.70
CA ARG A 10 -0.41 -9.19 -2.80
C ARG A 10 -1.80 -9.56 -2.32
N THR A 11 -2.71 -9.77 -3.26
CA THR A 11 -4.11 -10.05 -2.95
C THR A 11 -4.28 -11.36 -2.17
N ASP A 12 -3.35 -12.30 -2.30
CA ASP A 12 -3.39 -13.58 -1.60
C ASP A 12 -2.62 -13.59 -0.27
N GLU A 13 -2.07 -12.44 0.13
CA GLU A 13 -1.31 -12.31 1.38
C GLU A 13 -2.15 -11.58 2.42
N ALA A 14 -2.16 -12.09 3.65
CA ALA A 14 -2.90 -11.44 4.73
C ALA A 14 -2.28 -10.10 5.12
N PHE A 15 -0.95 -10.02 5.15
CA PHE A 15 -0.24 -8.82 5.61
C PHE A 15 0.83 -8.34 4.63
N GLY A 16 1.22 -9.18 3.68
CA GLY A 16 2.34 -8.89 2.81
C GLY A 16 3.67 -9.19 3.47
N HIS A 17 4.73 -8.61 2.93
CA HIS A 17 6.08 -8.83 3.46
C HIS A 17 6.93 -7.58 3.31
N MET A 18 7.81 -7.38 4.27
CA MET A 18 8.77 -6.27 4.26
C MET A 18 9.91 -6.60 3.32
N THR A 19 10.30 -5.65 2.48
CA THR A 19 11.41 -5.85 1.55
C THR A 19 12.01 -4.51 1.16
N ASN A 20 13.12 -4.55 0.45
CA ASN A 20 13.75 -3.34 -0.10
C ASN A 20 13.43 -3.26 -1.58
N ILE A 21 12.97 -2.10 -2.03
CA ILE A 21 12.58 -1.89 -3.42
C ILE A 21 13.22 -0.63 -3.98
N SER A 22 13.36 -0.59 -5.30
CA SER A 22 13.74 0.64 -5.98
C SER A 22 12.55 1.61 -5.98
N PRO A 23 12.74 2.87 -5.56
CA PRO A 23 11.65 3.85 -5.56
C PRO A 23 11.41 4.49 -6.93
N ARG A 24 12.03 3.99 -7.99
CA ARG A 24 11.82 4.50 -9.33
C ARG A 24 10.39 4.27 -9.78
N LEU A 25 9.84 5.24 -10.49
CA LEU A 25 8.46 5.19 -10.94
C LEU A 25 8.14 3.92 -11.75
N GLU A 26 9.01 3.54 -12.70
CA GLU A 26 8.79 2.34 -13.51
C GLU A 26 8.69 1.08 -12.67
N ASN A 27 9.48 0.99 -11.61
CA ASN A 27 9.44 -0.17 -10.73
C ASN A 27 8.14 -0.19 -9.92
N LEU A 28 7.73 0.96 -9.40
CA LEU A 28 6.50 1.06 -8.64
C LEU A 28 5.28 0.72 -9.51
N GLN A 29 5.27 1.21 -10.74
CA GLN A 29 4.20 0.89 -11.69
C GLN A 29 4.15 -0.60 -12.00
N LYS A 30 5.32 -1.22 -12.15
CA LYS A 30 5.40 -2.67 -12.39
C LYS A 30 4.84 -3.46 -11.21
N LEU A 31 5.14 -3.03 -9.99
CA LEU A 31 4.68 -3.72 -8.79
C LEU A 31 3.16 -3.68 -8.63
N VAL A 32 2.53 -2.57 -8.97
CA VAL A 32 1.07 -2.43 -8.83
C VAL A 32 0.31 -2.78 -10.11
N GLY A 33 0.99 -2.85 -11.25
CA GLY A 33 0.38 -3.26 -12.51
C GLY A 33 -0.12 -2.13 -13.39
N GLY A 34 0.19 -0.88 -13.08
CA GLY A 34 -0.24 0.27 -13.87
C GLY A 34 0.21 1.58 -13.25
N TYR A 35 -0.42 2.67 -13.64
CA TYR A 35 -0.12 3.97 -13.07
C TYR A 35 -0.45 3.98 -11.58
N ILE A 36 0.44 4.55 -10.77
CA ILE A 36 0.25 4.53 -9.33
C ILE A 36 -0.71 5.62 -8.86
N GLU A 37 -1.54 5.25 -7.89
CA GLU A 37 -2.30 6.19 -7.08
C GLU A 37 -1.75 6.07 -5.66
N ALA A 38 -1.44 7.21 -5.04
CA ALA A 38 -0.91 7.24 -3.69
C ALA A 38 -1.98 7.69 -2.72
N VAL A 39 -2.26 6.87 -1.70
CA VAL A 39 -3.26 7.19 -0.68
C VAL A 39 -2.55 7.30 0.66
N THR A 40 -2.59 8.48 1.26
CA THR A 40 -2.01 8.72 2.58
C THR A 40 -2.95 8.20 3.65
N ILE A 41 -2.50 7.25 4.46
CA ILE A 41 -3.32 6.66 5.52
C ILE A 41 -3.03 7.25 6.89
N ARG A 42 -1.86 7.85 7.06
CA ARG A 42 -1.49 8.71 8.18
C ARG A 42 -0.27 9.52 7.73
N PRO A 43 0.10 10.62 8.43
CA PRO A 43 1.25 11.42 8.00
C PRO A 43 2.49 10.57 7.78
N GLY A 44 3.07 10.67 6.59
CA GLY A 44 4.27 9.94 6.21
C GLY A 44 4.08 8.49 5.80
N LEU A 45 2.88 7.93 5.90
CA LEU A 45 2.60 6.53 5.56
C LEU A 45 1.61 6.46 4.40
N VAL A 46 2.02 5.84 3.30
CA VAL A 46 1.29 5.87 2.03
C VAL A 46 1.13 4.47 1.48
N ILE A 47 -0.05 4.21 0.89
CA ILE A 47 -0.29 3.00 0.10
C ILE A 47 -0.31 3.40 -1.37
N LEU A 48 0.45 2.67 -2.18
CA LEU A 48 0.43 2.80 -3.64
C LEU A 48 -0.39 1.67 -4.23
N CYS A 49 -1.26 2.00 -5.15
CA CYS A 49 -2.08 1.02 -5.87
C CYS A 49 -2.19 1.43 -7.33
N ASP A 50 -2.73 0.54 -8.17
CA ASP A 50 -3.04 0.86 -9.55
C ASP A 50 -4.27 1.76 -9.57
N GLU A 51 -4.18 2.95 -10.14
CA GLU A 51 -5.30 3.89 -10.19
C GLU A 51 -6.52 3.34 -10.92
N GLU A 52 -6.32 2.34 -11.79
CA GLU A 52 -7.39 1.70 -12.55
C GLU A 52 -7.71 0.29 -12.05
N GLY A 53 -7.30 -0.05 -10.83
CA GLY A 53 -7.45 -1.40 -10.29
C GLY A 53 -8.89 -1.91 -10.31
N LYS A 54 -9.86 -1.03 -10.04
CA LYS A 54 -11.28 -1.39 -10.06
C LYS A 54 -11.76 -1.74 -11.47
N LEU A 55 -11.23 -1.04 -12.46
CA LEU A 55 -11.62 -1.23 -13.86
C LEU A 55 -10.97 -2.45 -14.49
N LYS A 56 -9.88 -2.94 -13.91
CA LYS A 56 -9.12 -4.07 -14.44
C LYS A 56 -9.54 -5.41 -13.84
N ASP A 57 -10.60 -5.44 -13.06
CA ASP A 57 -11.12 -6.67 -12.44
C ASP A 57 -10.11 -7.35 -11.51
N TYR A 58 -9.25 -6.58 -10.89
CA TYR A 58 -8.34 -7.13 -9.88
C TYR A 58 -9.12 -7.58 -8.65
N LYS A 59 -8.61 -8.59 -7.97
CA LYS A 59 -9.18 -9.01 -6.69
C LYS A 59 -9.00 -7.92 -5.65
N GLU A 60 -9.93 -7.83 -4.72
CA GLU A 60 -9.82 -6.93 -3.59
C GLU A 60 -8.61 -7.33 -2.74
N ASN A 61 -7.79 -6.34 -2.38
CA ASN A 61 -6.65 -6.55 -1.51
C ASN A 61 -7.01 -6.28 -0.06
N MET A 62 -7.44 -5.06 0.22
CA MET A 62 -7.84 -4.67 1.58
C MET A 62 -8.69 -3.42 1.52
N ARG A 63 -9.38 -3.15 2.62
CA ARG A 63 -10.20 -1.96 2.79
C ARG A 63 -9.73 -1.21 4.03
N ILE A 64 -9.67 0.11 3.91
CA ILE A 64 -9.42 0.98 5.05
C ILE A 64 -10.72 1.72 5.34
N PRO A 65 -11.46 1.31 6.38
CA PRO A 65 -12.69 2.01 6.73
C PRO A 65 -12.37 3.37 7.35
N CYS A 66 -13.14 4.37 7.00
CA CYS A 66 -13.04 5.68 7.63
C CYS A 66 -14.45 6.28 7.73
N ASP A 67 -14.55 7.36 8.52
CA ASP A 67 -15.86 7.94 8.85
C ASP A 67 -16.62 8.47 7.63
N TYR A 68 -15.90 8.89 6.61
CA TYR A 68 -16.50 9.57 5.48
C TYR A 68 -16.37 8.81 4.17
N LEU A 69 -15.35 7.97 4.06
CA LEU A 69 -15.01 7.36 2.79
C LEU A 69 -14.24 6.07 3.03
N ASP A 70 -14.83 4.97 2.61
CA ASP A 70 -14.11 3.69 2.63
C ASP A 70 -13.20 3.62 1.42
N ASP A 71 -11.92 3.43 1.65
CA ASP A 71 -10.96 3.17 0.58
C ASP A 71 -10.78 1.67 0.42
N VAL A 72 -11.10 1.16 -0.76
CA VAL A 72 -10.91 -0.25 -1.10
C VAL A 72 -9.79 -0.35 -2.13
N PHE A 73 -8.79 -1.16 -1.83
CA PHE A 73 -7.63 -1.36 -2.71
C PHE A 73 -7.79 -2.67 -3.47
N TYR A 74 -7.60 -2.61 -4.78
CA TYR A 74 -7.71 -3.76 -5.69
C TYR A 74 -6.34 -4.04 -6.30
N GLY A 75 -5.98 -5.31 -6.38
CA GLY A 75 -4.69 -5.72 -6.90
C GLY A 75 -3.58 -5.60 -5.87
N ASP A 76 -2.35 -5.82 -6.30
CA ASP A 76 -1.19 -5.76 -5.41
C ASP A 76 -0.87 -4.32 -5.03
N ILE A 77 -0.51 -4.11 -3.78
CA ILE A 77 -0.22 -2.77 -3.27
C ILE A 77 1.18 -2.71 -2.67
N VAL A 78 1.70 -1.49 -2.58
CA VAL A 78 2.99 -1.21 -1.94
C VAL A 78 2.75 -0.21 -0.82
N VAL A 79 3.28 -0.49 0.36
CA VAL A 79 3.17 0.40 1.52
C VAL A 79 4.55 0.94 1.85
N LEU A 80 4.67 2.26 1.89
CA LEU A 80 5.96 2.90 2.07
C LEU A 80 5.79 4.26 2.74
N GLY A 81 6.90 4.96 2.91
CA GLY A 81 6.89 6.31 3.46
C GLY A 81 6.86 7.35 2.36
N ALA A 82 6.48 8.56 2.74
CA ALA A 82 6.56 9.71 1.85
C ALA A 82 6.94 10.94 2.64
N GLU A 83 7.83 11.74 2.06
CA GLU A 83 8.27 13.00 2.65
C GLU A 83 8.39 14.01 1.51
N GLY A 84 7.53 15.03 1.53
CA GLY A 84 7.41 15.93 0.40
C GLY A 84 6.98 15.19 -0.84
N GLU A 85 7.76 15.29 -1.91
CA GLU A 85 7.47 14.61 -3.17
C GLU A 85 8.25 13.30 -3.33
N GLU A 86 8.98 12.90 -2.31
CA GLU A 86 9.82 11.70 -2.39
C GLU A 86 9.22 10.55 -1.59
N PHE A 87 9.38 9.34 -2.13
CA PHE A 87 9.06 8.12 -1.40
C PHE A 87 10.28 7.73 -0.57
N THR A 88 10.02 7.32 0.66
CA THR A 88 11.05 7.00 1.64
C THR A 88 10.78 5.65 2.27
N ASP A 89 11.67 5.23 3.17
CA ASP A 89 11.46 4.02 3.97
C ASP A 89 10.10 4.10 4.67
N ILE A 90 9.43 2.97 4.73
CA ILE A 90 8.19 2.89 5.52
C ILE A 90 8.52 3.27 6.98
N PRO A 91 7.74 4.18 7.59
CA PRO A 91 8.08 4.70 8.91
C PRO A 91 7.64 3.82 10.08
N ILE A 92 7.06 2.67 9.81
CA ILE A 92 6.59 1.77 10.86
C ILE A 92 7.22 0.39 10.71
N GLU A 93 7.22 -0.37 11.78
CA GLU A 93 7.70 -1.74 11.76
C GLU A 93 6.61 -2.67 11.21
N PHE A 94 7.03 -3.84 10.73
CA PHE A 94 6.10 -4.81 10.17
C PHE A 94 5.05 -5.25 11.20
N ALA A 95 5.45 -5.39 12.46
CA ALA A 95 4.52 -5.75 13.53
C ALA A 95 3.41 -4.71 13.69
N GLU A 96 3.75 -3.43 13.59
CA GLU A 96 2.77 -2.35 13.66
C GLU A 96 1.83 -2.38 12.46
N TRP A 97 2.35 -2.64 11.26
CA TRP A 97 1.54 -2.79 10.06
C TRP A 97 0.52 -3.91 10.21
N LYS A 98 0.96 -5.07 10.74
CA LYS A 98 0.06 -6.19 10.97
C LYS A 98 -1.08 -5.82 11.92
N GLU A 99 -0.79 -5.07 12.97
CA GLU A 99 -1.82 -4.60 13.90
C GLU A 99 -2.81 -3.67 13.22
N LEU A 100 -2.33 -2.80 12.34
CA LEU A 100 -3.21 -1.91 11.58
C LEU A 100 -4.15 -2.71 10.66
N VAL A 101 -3.63 -3.69 9.95
CA VAL A 101 -4.44 -4.53 9.05
C VAL A 101 -5.52 -5.26 9.85
N LYS A 102 -5.17 -5.82 10.99
CA LYS A 102 -6.13 -6.50 11.86
C LYS A 102 -7.23 -5.54 12.32
N LYS A 103 -6.84 -4.32 12.70
CA LYS A 103 -7.76 -3.31 13.15
C LYS A 103 -8.76 -2.91 12.06
N TYR A 104 -8.27 -2.75 10.83
CA TYR A 104 -9.14 -2.44 9.70
C TYR A 104 -10.16 -3.55 9.46
N LYS A 105 -9.75 -4.80 9.57
CA LYS A 105 -10.65 -5.94 9.40
C LYS A 105 -11.72 -6.02 10.49
N GLU A 106 -11.38 -5.65 11.71
CA GLU A 106 -12.35 -5.63 12.81
C GLU A 106 -13.47 -4.62 12.55
N VAL A 107 -13.14 -3.47 11.97
CA VAL A 107 -14.13 -2.43 11.66
C VAL A 107 -15.03 -2.88 10.53
N GLU A 108 -14.53 -3.67 9.58
CA GLU A 108 -15.32 -4.23 8.48
C GLU A 108 -16.38 -5.23 8.96
N ALA A 109 -16.06 -5.92 10.04
CA ALA A 109 -16.99 -6.90 10.60
C ALA A 109 -18.16 -6.19 11.30
#